data_e5027824319c3f56957cd45a8938644c
#
_entry.id   e5027824319c3f56957cd45a8938644c
#
_cell.length_a   1.000
_cell.length_b   1.000
_cell.length_c   1.000
_cell.angle_alpha   90.00
_cell.angle_beta   90.00
_cell.angle_gamma   90.00
#
_symmetry.space_group_name_H-M   'P 1'
#
loop_
_entity.id
_entity.type
_entity.pdbx_description
1 polymer ?
#
loop_
_entity_poly.entity_id
_entity_poly.type
_entity_poly.pdbx_seq_one_letter_code
_entity_poly.pdbx_strand_id
1 'polypeptide(L)'
;MKQEIYKPSFLLFSRLIGALLAPFYLILNLFRIRKLFQEDIIKTILVTEYHRIGDVLMIAPALKALKEHFKDMRLILLCSSAAASLARDLQLADEVIVFDPPWTTWSFSPFKWIEARSFARSFSKRKINLAIDFKGDIRNSWFLWHMKSEHSLGYTTTGGGYFFSRTFLFPFEMHQTERALHLVSKIGAKPVMSMETKWAVKKGGYIVLHPGTIDSRRGW
;
A
#
# COMPACT_ATOMS: atom_id res chain seq x y z
N MET A 1 -2.24 20.26 11.83
CA MET A 1 -0.83 20.30 11.34
C MET A 1 -0.78 19.50 10.04
N LYS A 2 -0.49 20.15 8.88
CA LYS A 2 -0.34 19.41 7.61
C LYS A 2 0.87 18.47 7.71
N GLN A 3 0.64 17.17 7.64
CA GLN A 3 1.74 16.22 7.54
C GLN A 3 2.36 16.33 6.14
N GLU A 4 3.51 16.97 6.03
CA GLU A 4 4.32 16.94 4.80
C GLU A 4 4.94 15.56 4.64
N ILE A 5 4.28 14.69 3.87
CA ILE A 5 4.78 13.33 3.56
C ILE A 5 5.93 13.40 2.57
N TYR A 6 5.90 14.37 1.66
CA TYR A 6 6.92 14.60 0.64
C TYR A 6 7.33 16.06 0.59
N LYS A 7 8.60 16.31 0.30
CA LYS A 7 9.09 17.68 0.05
C LYS A 7 8.37 18.29 -1.16
N PRO A 8 8.03 19.59 -1.17
CA PRO A 8 7.32 20.24 -2.28
C PRO A 8 8.02 20.07 -3.63
N SER A 9 9.36 20.16 -3.65
CA SER A 9 10.18 19.94 -4.85
C SER A 9 10.02 18.52 -5.43
N PHE A 10 9.96 17.50 -4.56
CA PHE A 10 9.74 16.13 -4.97
C PHE A 10 8.31 15.93 -5.52
N LEU A 11 7.30 16.56 -4.92
CA LEU A 11 5.92 16.51 -5.41
C LEU A 11 5.82 17.12 -6.81
N LEU A 12 6.42 18.29 -7.02
CA LEU A 12 6.42 18.95 -8.33
C LEU A 12 7.11 18.07 -9.38
N PHE A 13 8.31 17.60 -9.08
CA PHE A 13 9.09 16.74 -10.00
C PHE A 13 8.35 15.45 -10.36
N SER A 14 7.78 14.76 -9.35
CA SER A 14 7.03 13.52 -9.56
C SER A 14 5.78 13.74 -10.41
N ARG A 15 5.08 14.86 -10.20
CA ARG A 15 3.89 15.23 -10.99
C ARG A 15 4.24 15.56 -12.43
N LEU A 16 5.37 16.25 -12.66
CA LEU A 16 5.86 16.53 -14.02
C LEU A 16 6.22 15.24 -14.76
N ILE A 17 6.98 14.34 -14.13
CA ILE A 17 7.26 13.02 -14.69
C ILE A 17 5.95 12.26 -14.98
N GLY A 18 5.03 12.29 -14.02
CA GLY A 18 3.72 11.67 -14.18
C GLY A 18 2.96 12.22 -15.40
N ALA A 19 2.96 13.53 -15.59
CA ALA A 19 2.31 14.18 -16.73
C ALA A 19 2.97 13.79 -18.07
N LEU A 20 4.30 13.70 -18.11
CA LEU A 20 5.03 13.26 -19.30
C LEU A 20 4.76 11.80 -19.67
N LEU A 21 4.60 10.93 -18.68
CA LEU A 21 4.32 9.50 -18.89
C LEU A 21 2.83 9.24 -19.19
N ALA A 22 1.93 10.14 -18.81
CA ALA A 22 0.49 9.95 -18.92
C ALA A 22 0.02 9.60 -20.34
N PRO A 23 0.40 10.31 -21.42
CA PRO A 23 -0.09 10.00 -22.77
C PRO A 23 0.21 8.56 -23.16
N PHE A 24 1.44 8.11 -22.92
CA PHE A 24 1.87 6.75 -23.25
C PHE A 24 1.06 5.68 -22.50
N TYR A 25 0.91 5.83 -21.17
CA TYR A 25 0.18 4.85 -20.38
C TYR A 25 -1.34 4.93 -20.57
N LEU A 26 -1.89 6.10 -20.89
CA LEU A 26 -3.30 6.23 -21.28
C LEU A 26 -3.60 5.44 -22.55
N ILE A 27 -2.73 5.54 -23.57
CA ILE A 27 -2.84 4.73 -24.80
C ILE A 27 -2.77 3.23 -24.45
N LEU A 28 -1.80 2.80 -23.64
CA LEU A 28 -1.71 1.41 -23.23
C LEU A 28 -2.96 0.93 -22.45
N ASN A 29 -3.60 1.81 -21.69
CA ASN A 29 -4.82 1.49 -20.96
C ASN A 29 -6.03 1.28 -21.90
N LEU A 30 -6.05 1.82 -23.11
CA LEU A 30 -7.11 1.54 -24.11
C LEU A 30 -7.14 0.06 -24.51
N PHE A 31 -5.97 -0.60 -24.46
CA PHE A 31 -5.88 -2.03 -24.77
C PHE A 31 -6.10 -2.94 -23.55
N ARG A 32 -6.39 -2.37 -22.38
CA ARG A 32 -6.71 -3.14 -21.17
C ARG A 32 -8.22 -3.34 -21.08
N ILE A 33 -8.63 -4.60 -21.07
CA ILE A 33 -10.02 -4.96 -20.78
C ILE A 33 -10.27 -4.62 -19.30
N ARG A 34 -11.11 -3.62 -19.05
CA ARG A 34 -11.57 -3.26 -17.70
C ARG A 34 -12.89 -3.96 -17.43
N LYS A 35 -12.91 -4.84 -16.44
CA LYS A 35 -14.15 -5.41 -15.94
C LYS A 35 -14.89 -4.41 -15.06
N LEU A 36 -16.20 -4.53 -14.96
CA LEU A 36 -16.96 -3.80 -13.94
C LEU A 36 -16.58 -4.34 -12.57
N PHE A 37 -16.44 -3.43 -11.60
CA PHE A 37 -16.17 -3.81 -10.22
C PHE A 37 -17.42 -4.45 -9.61
N GLN A 38 -17.31 -5.68 -9.17
CA GLN A 38 -18.37 -6.44 -8.51
C GLN A 38 -17.77 -7.04 -7.24
N GLU A 39 -18.40 -6.80 -6.10
CA GLU A 39 -17.87 -7.21 -4.80
C GLU A 39 -17.86 -8.73 -4.62
N ASP A 40 -18.86 -9.41 -5.15
CA ASP A 40 -19.06 -10.87 -5.06
C ASP A 40 -17.97 -11.69 -5.78
N ILE A 41 -17.32 -11.12 -6.78
CA ILE A 41 -16.22 -11.80 -7.50
C ILE A 41 -14.84 -11.60 -6.89
N ILE A 42 -14.73 -10.76 -5.86
CA ILE A 42 -13.44 -10.48 -5.20
C ILE A 42 -13.04 -11.65 -4.31
N LYS A 43 -12.06 -12.44 -4.77
CA LYS A 43 -11.52 -13.60 -4.05
C LYS A 43 -10.08 -13.40 -3.59
N THR A 44 -9.35 -12.48 -4.19
CA THR A 44 -7.96 -12.20 -3.83
C THR A 44 -7.71 -10.70 -3.83
N ILE A 45 -7.35 -10.17 -2.66
CA ILE A 45 -6.94 -8.77 -2.50
C ILE A 45 -5.45 -8.74 -2.16
N LEU A 46 -4.70 -7.89 -2.86
CA LEU A 46 -3.31 -7.61 -2.54
C LEU A 46 -3.19 -6.16 -2.08
N VAL A 47 -2.55 -5.97 -0.93
CA VAL A 47 -2.26 -4.66 -0.34
C VAL A 47 -0.76 -4.44 -0.32
N THR A 48 -0.33 -3.23 -0.64
CA THR A 48 1.08 -2.84 -0.61
C THR A 48 1.37 -1.82 0.48
N GLU A 49 2.37 -2.12 1.34
CA GLU A 49 2.93 -1.17 2.31
C GLU A 49 4.41 -1.49 2.55
N TYR A 50 5.30 -0.84 1.82
CA TYR A 50 6.74 -1.17 1.80
C TYR A 50 7.59 -0.35 2.76
N HIS A 51 7.02 0.61 3.48
CA HIS A 51 7.83 1.59 4.19
C HIS A 51 8.33 1.03 5.54
N ARG A 52 7.83 1.52 6.62
CA ARG A 52 8.32 1.19 7.96
C ARG A 52 7.35 0.28 8.69
N ILE A 53 7.82 -0.37 9.74
CA ILE A 53 7.01 -1.20 10.64
C ILE A 53 5.75 -0.46 11.11
N GLY A 54 5.91 0.81 11.54
CA GLY A 54 4.79 1.65 11.97
C GLY A 54 3.76 1.91 10.87
N ASP A 55 4.18 2.02 9.61
CA ASP A 55 3.27 2.21 8.48
C ASP A 55 2.38 0.98 8.27
N VAL A 56 2.93 -0.22 8.43
CA VAL A 56 2.17 -1.49 8.36
C VAL A 56 1.17 -1.58 9.51
N LEU A 57 1.55 -1.16 10.73
CA LEU A 57 0.61 -1.10 11.87
C LEU A 57 -0.52 -0.11 11.62
N MET A 58 -0.24 1.05 11.01
CA MET A 58 -1.25 2.07 10.73
C MET A 58 -2.31 1.63 9.71
N ILE A 59 -2.00 0.69 8.83
CA ILE A 59 -2.99 0.14 7.88
C ILE A 59 -3.72 -1.10 8.43
N ALA A 60 -3.31 -1.66 9.56
CA ALA A 60 -3.90 -2.89 10.11
C ALA A 60 -5.42 -2.81 10.33
N PRO A 61 -6.02 -1.69 10.81
CA PRO A 61 -7.47 -1.56 10.87
C PRO A 61 -8.16 -1.67 9.51
N ALA A 62 -7.53 -1.14 8.45
CA ALA A 62 -8.06 -1.25 7.09
C ALA A 62 -7.97 -2.69 6.55
N LEU A 63 -6.90 -3.42 6.87
CA LEU A 63 -6.77 -4.84 6.53
C LEU A 63 -7.86 -5.67 7.21
N LYS A 64 -8.14 -5.38 8.49
CA LYS A 64 -9.22 -6.02 9.24
C LYS A 64 -10.58 -5.71 8.60
N ALA A 65 -10.84 -4.44 8.27
CA ALA A 65 -12.08 -4.04 7.61
C ALA A 65 -12.30 -4.76 6.27
N LEU A 66 -11.23 -4.96 5.47
CA LEU A 66 -11.29 -5.75 4.26
C LEU A 66 -11.66 -7.21 4.55
N LYS A 67 -11.04 -7.85 5.54
CA LYS A 67 -11.33 -9.24 5.93
C LYS A 67 -12.75 -9.43 6.43
N GLU A 68 -13.30 -8.46 7.14
CA GLU A 68 -14.68 -8.51 7.63
C GLU A 68 -15.71 -8.29 6.51
N HIS A 69 -15.40 -7.44 5.54
CA HIS A 69 -16.28 -7.15 4.42
C HIS A 69 -16.30 -8.27 3.37
N PHE A 70 -15.13 -8.74 2.95
CA PHE A 70 -14.97 -9.79 1.96
C PHE A 70 -14.66 -11.14 2.64
N LYS A 71 -15.65 -11.81 3.19
CA LYS A 71 -15.48 -12.98 4.08
C LYS A 71 -14.69 -14.14 3.48
N ASP A 72 -14.85 -14.42 2.19
CA ASP A 72 -14.24 -15.57 1.51
C ASP A 72 -13.03 -15.19 0.65
N MET A 73 -12.40 -14.07 0.96
CA MET A 73 -11.25 -13.58 0.19
C MET A 73 -9.93 -13.96 0.86
N ARG A 74 -8.91 -14.15 0.02
CA ARG A 74 -7.51 -14.24 0.44
C ARG A 74 -6.88 -12.86 0.43
N LEU A 75 -6.37 -12.43 1.58
CA LEU A 75 -5.64 -11.17 1.73
C LEU A 75 -4.14 -11.42 1.64
N ILE A 76 -3.48 -10.77 0.71
CA ILE A 76 -2.03 -10.79 0.54
C ILE A 76 -1.49 -9.41 0.93
N LEU A 77 -0.55 -9.38 1.87
CA LEU A 77 0.19 -8.17 2.21
C LEU A 77 1.59 -8.23 1.62
N LEU A 78 1.92 -7.28 0.78
CA LEU A 78 3.26 -7.08 0.23
C LEU A 78 3.93 -5.95 1.02
N CYS A 79 4.92 -6.30 1.83
CA CYS A 79 5.58 -5.34 2.73
C CYS A 79 7.11 -5.49 2.71
N SER A 80 7.80 -4.55 3.37
CA SER A 80 9.25 -4.59 3.51
C SER A 80 9.73 -5.75 4.40
N SER A 81 10.98 -6.16 4.23
CA SER A 81 11.63 -7.15 5.08
C SER A 81 11.58 -6.78 6.57
N ALA A 82 11.73 -5.50 6.89
CA ALA A 82 11.67 -4.99 8.26
C ALA A 82 10.29 -5.19 8.93
N ALA A 83 9.20 -5.16 8.18
CA ALA A 83 7.84 -5.27 8.70
C ALA A 83 7.26 -6.69 8.65
N ALA A 84 7.86 -7.57 7.89
CA ALA A 84 7.28 -8.88 7.57
C ALA A 84 7.09 -9.80 8.78
N SER A 85 8.04 -9.82 9.72
CA SER A 85 7.91 -10.61 10.95
C SER A 85 6.69 -10.15 11.74
N LEU A 86 6.59 -8.86 12.04
CA LEU A 86 5.47 -8.30 12.78
C LEU A 86 4.13 -8.55 12.08
N ALA A 87 4.08 -8.41 10.76
CA ALA A 87 2.87 -8.66 9.99
C ALA A 87 2.38 -10.11 10.11
N ARG A 88 3.31 -11.08 10.17
CA ARG A 88 3.00 -12.51 10.38
C ARG A 88 2.56 -12.78 11.80
N ASP A 89 3.30 -12.23 12.79
CA ASP A 89 3.00 -12.43 14.22
C ASP A 89 1.61 -11.89 14.59
N LEU A 90 1.22 -10.77 13.97
CA LEU A 90 -0.10 -10.16 14.12
C LEU A 90 -1.18 -10.77 13.22
N GLN A 91 -0.82 -11.71 12.35
CA GLN A 91 -1.75 -12.34 11.39
C GLN A 91 -2.55 -11.31 10.57
N LEU A 92 -1.87 -10.24 10.13
CA LEU A 92 -2.52 -9.12 9.43
C LEU A 92 -3.10 -9.51 8.06
N ALA A 93 -2.54 -10.55 7.44
CA ALA A 93 -2.96 -11.07 6.15
C ALA A 93 -2.82 -12.60 6.12
N ASP A 94 -3.47 -13.25 5.16
CA ASP A 94 -3.38 -14.71 4.97
C ASP A 94 -2.05 -15.11 4.34
N GLU A 95 -1.44 -14.20 3.57
CA GLU A 95 -0.09 -14.34 3.02
C GLU A 95 0.68 -13.02 3.19
N VAL A 96 1.91 -13.11 3.69
CA VAL A 96 2.84 -11.98 3.79
C VAL A 96 4.03 -12.23 2.87
N ILE A 97 4.14 -11.40 1.83
CA ILE A 97 5.22 -11.46 0.84
C ILE A 97 6.19 -10.31 1.11
N VAL A 98 7.49 -10.63 1.13
CA VAL A 98 8.54 -9.63 1.34
C VAL A 98 8.96 -9.04 0.00
N PHE A 99 9.01 -7.71 -0.05
CA PHE A 99 9.55 -6.97 -1.17
C PHE A 99 10.09 -5.62 -0.70
N ASP A 100 11.38 -5.39 -0.96
CA ASP A 100 12.06 -4.13 -0.67
C ASP A 100 12.30 -3.39 -2.00
N PRO A 101 11.37 -2.52 -2.42
CA PRO A 101 11.46 -1.87 -3.72
C PRO A 101 12.61 -0.85 -3.77
N PRO A 102 13.26 -0.65 -4.94
CA PRO A 102 14.43 0.22 -5.06
C PRO A 102 14.17 1.69 -4.69
N TRP A 103 12.92 2.13 -4.76
CA TRP A 103 12.56 3.51 -4.43
C TRP A 103 12.40 3.77 -2.91
N THR A 104 12.40 2.76 -2.06
CA THR A 104 12.43 2.95 -0.59
C THR A 104 13.86 3.13 -0.07
N THR A 105 14.86 2.64 -0.79
CA THR A 105 16.28 2.68 -0.42
C THR A 105 17.10 3.69 -1.23
N TRP A 106 16.45 4.58 -2.01
CA TRP A 106 17.12 5.56 -2.88
C TRP A 106 18.10 4.94 -3.90
N SER A 107 17.83 3.71 -4.33
CA SER A 107 18.65 3.05 -5.34
C SER A 107 18.23 3.50 -6.74
N PHE A 108 19.17 4.12 -7.48
CA PHE A 108 18.97 4.55 -8.86
C PHE A 108 19.39 3.50 -9.91
N SER A 109 19.71 2.26 -9.48
CA SER A 109 20.12 1.20 -10.38
C SER A 109 18.98 0.81 -11.35
N PRO A 110 19.14 0.96 -12.68
CA PRO A 110 18.14 0.54 -13.67
C PRO A 110 17.81 -0.95 -13.57
N PHE A 111 18.78 -1.79 -13.23
CA PHE A 111 18.60 -3.23 -13.06
C PHE A 111 17.57 -3.55 -11.98
N LYS A 112 17.63 -2.86 -10.82
CA LYS A 112 16.66 -3.04 -9.73
C LYS A 112 15.24 -2.63 -10.14
N TRP A 113 15.09 -1.68 -11.04
CA TRP A 113 13.78 -1.32 -11.59
C TRP A 113 13.24 -2.39 -12.55
N ILE A 114 14.13 -2.99 -13.36
CA ILE A 114 13.77 -4.13 -14.22
C ILE A 114 13.36 -5.33 -13.36
N GLU A 115 14.10 -5.63 -12.29
CA GLU A 115 13.76 -6.67 -11.32
C GLU A 115 12.40 -6.41 -10.65
N ALA A 116 12.15 -5.18 -10.18
CA ALA A 116 10.87 -4.80 -9.59
C ALA A 116 9.71 -4.97 -10.58
N ARG A 117 9.90 -4.60 -11.85
CA ARG A 117 8.91 -4.82 -12.92
C ARG A 117 8.68 -6.31 -13.18
N SER A 118 9.73 -7.11 -13.23
CA SER A 118 9.65 -8.56 -13.42
C SER A 118 8.90 -9.20 -12.26
N PHE A 119 9.23 -8.81 -11.04
CA PHE A 119 8.55 -9.27 -9.84
C PHE A 119 7.06 -8.89 -9.85
N ALA A 120 6.71 -7.64 -10.19
CA ALA A 120 5.31 -7.24 -10.35
C ALA A 120 4.57 -8.14 -11.36
N ARG A 121 5.20 -8.42 -12.51
CA ARG A 121 4.61 -9.27 -13.55
C ARG A 121 4.40 -10.72 -13.11
N SER A 122 5.19 -11.25 -12.18
CA SER A 122 5.02 -12.61 -11.65
C SER A 122 3.65 -12.80 -11.00
N PHE A 123 3.04 -11.73 -10.47
CA PHE A 123 1.72 -11.76 -9.87
C PHE A 123 0.57 -11.94 -10.87
N SER A 124 0.81 -11.72 -12.16
CA SER A 124 -0.23 -11.90 -13.19
C SER A 124 -0.81 -13.34 -13.21
N LYS A 125 -0.02 -14.32 -12.75
CA LYS A 125 -0.46 -15.71 -12.61
C LYS A 125 -1.31 -15.98 -11.36
N ARG A 126 -1.31 -15.05 -10.38
CA ARG A 126 -2.00 -15.23 -9.09
C ARG A 126 -3.47 -14.79 -9.10
N LYS A 127 -3.97 -14.28 -10.24
CA LYS A 127 -5.37 -13.82 -10.41
C LYS A 127 -5.80 -12.84 -9.30
N ILE A 128 -5.01 -11.77 -9.10
CA ILE A 128 -5.35 -10.72 -8.13
C ILE A 128 -6.58 -9.97 -8.64
N ASN A 129 -7.70 -10.04 -7.92
CA ASN A 129 -8.90 -9.30 -8.29
C ASN A 129 -8.78 -7.80 -7.96
N LEU A 130 -8.18 -7.48 -6.79
CA LEU A 130 -8.02 -6.10 -6.36
C LEU A 130 -6.63 -5.86 -5.77
N ALA A 131 -5.93 -4.84 -6.25
CA ALA A 131 -4.68 -4.37 -5.68
C ALA A 131 -4.88 -2.97 -5.06
N ILE A 132 -4.39 -2.75 -3.84
CA ILE A 132 -4.60 -1.51 -3.07
C ILE A 132 -3.26 -0.90 -2.67
N ASP A 133 -3.10 0.41 -2.90
CA ASP A 133 -1.98 1.22 -2.40
C ASP A 133 -2.49 2.40 -1.56
N PHE A 134 -2.03 2.50 -0.31
CA PHE A 134 -2.44 3.55 0.62
C PHE A 134 -1.59 4.82 0.54
N LYS A 135 -0.42 4.79 -0.10
CA LYS A 135 0.53 5.92 -0.12
C LYS A 135 0.30 6.89 -1.28
N GLY A 136 -0.15 6.39 -2.42
CA GLY A 136 -0.34 7.20 -3.61
C GLY A 136 0.97 7.69 -4.24
N ASP A 137 2.06 6.93 -4.08
CA ASP A 137 3.32 7.19 -4.74
C ASP A 137 3.27 6.67 -6.18
N ILE A 138 3.67 7.51 -7.13
CA ILE A 138 3.65 7.14 -8.56
C ILE A 138 4.45 5.86 -8.86
N ARG A 139 5.49 5.57 -8.08
CA ARG A 139 6.32 4.37 -8.24
C ARG A 139 5.56 3.11 -7.78
N ASN A 140 4.81 3.21 -6.69
CA ASN A 140 3.93 2.14 -6.23
C ASN A 140 2.80 1.89 -7.25
N SER A 141 2.15 2.95 -7.72
CA SER A 141 1.08 2.82 -8.71
C SER A 141 1.57 2.20 -10.02
N TRP A 142 2.77 2.58 -10.48
CA TRP A 142 3.44 1.94 -11.61
C TRP A 142 3.69 0.45 -11.38
N PHE A 143 4.14 0.07 -10.19
CA PHE A 143 4.36 -1.33 -9.81
C PHE A 143 3.04 -2.12 -9.84
N LEU A 144 1.98 -1.61 -9.21
CA LEU A 144 0.66 -2.23 -9.26
C LEU A 144 0.12 -2.36 -10.68
N TRP A 145 0.38 -1.36 -11.53
CA TRP A 145 -0.03 -1.43 -12.94
C TRP A 145 0.61 -2.63 -13.66
N HIS A 146 1.88 -2.95 -13.35
CA HIS A 146 2.58 -4.10 -13.92
C HIS A 146 2.12 -5.45 -13.36
N MET A 147 1.48 -5.50 -12.19
CA MET A 147 0.91 -6.73 -11.62
C MET A 147 -0.27 -7.27 -12.42
N LYS A 148 -0.92 -6.43 -13.23
CA LYS A 148 -2.09 -6.79 -14.04
C LYS A 148 -3.26 -7.33 -13.22
N SER A 149 -3.49 -6.79 -12.01
CA SER A 149 -4.72 -7.06 -11.26
C SER A 149 -5.95 -6.66 -12.07
N GLU A 150 -7.10 -7.29 -11.81
CA GLU A 150 -8.37 -6.94 -12.49
C GLU A 150 -8.79 -5.51 -12.13
N HIS A 151 -8.66 -5.15 -10.87
CA HIS A 151 -8.90 -3.81 -10.35
C HIS A 151 -7.73 -3.32 -9.51
N SER A 152 -7.57 -2.02 -9.46
CA SER A 152 -6.59 -1.37 -8.59
C SER A 152 -7.15 -0.09 -8.00
N LEU A 153 -6.85 0.15 -6.72
CA LEU A 153 -7.36 1.24 -5.91
C LEU A 153 -6.21 1.96 -5.23
N GLY A 154 -6.20 3.27 -5.26
CA GLY A 154 -5.16 4.03 -4.57
C GLY A 154 -5.41 5.53 -4.54
N TYR A 155 -4.55 6.22 -3.79
CA TYR A 155 -4.48 7.68 -3.78
C TYR A 155 -3.54 8.20 -4.86
N THR A 156 -3.74 9.46 -5.27
CA THR A 156 -2.86 10.16 -6.21
C THR A 156 -2.15 11.31 -5.51
N THR A 157 -1.13 10.99 -4.72
CA THR A 157 -0.35 12.03 -4.00
C THR A 157 0.70 12.65 -4.90
N THR A 158 1.51 11.80 -5.56
CA THR A 158 2.63 12.22 -6.39
C THR A 158 2.36 12.13 -7.89
N GLY A 159 1.09 11.97 -8.29
CA GLY A 159 0.68 11.72 -9.68
C GLY A 159 0.43 10.23 -9.95
N GLY A 160 0.32 9.84 -11.24
CA GLY A 160 0.19 8.45 -11.65
C GLY A 160 -1.22 7.85 -11.49
N GLY A 161 -2.27 8.66 -11.35
CA GLY A 161 -3.65 8.18 -11.22
C GLY A 161 -4.11 7.27 -12.35
N TYR A 162 -3.54 7.44 -13.54
CA TYR A 162 -3.83 6.61 -14.72
C TYR A 162 -3.33 5.16 -14.59
N PHE A 163 -2.52 4.85 -13.61
CA PHE A 163 -2.11 3.49 -13.30
C PHE A 163 -3.18 2.69 -12.55
N PHE A 164 -4.11 3.37 -11.89
CA PHE A 164 -5.19 2.73 -11.14
C PHE A 164 -6.47 2.58 -11.97
N SER A 165 -7.29 1.61 -11.61
CA SER A 165 -8.68 1.52 -12.11
C SER A 165 -9.56 2.56 -11.43
N ARG A 166 -9.35 2.78 -10.13
CA ARG A 166 -10.06 3.75 -9.30
C ARG A 166 -9.06 4.53 -8.47
N THR A 167 -9.17 5.83 -8.48
CA THR A 167 -8.24 6.71 -7.78
C THR A 167 -8.99 7.79 -7.01
N PHE A 168 -8.41 8.20 -5.89
CA PHE A 168 -8.95 9.23 -5.03
C PHE A 168 -7.89 10.28 -4.69
N LEU A 169 -8.35 11.48 -4.39
CA LEU A 169 -7.47 12.52 -3.88
C LEU A 169 -6.98 12.16 -2.48
N PHE A 170 -5.73 12.43 -2.22
CA PHE A 170 -5.12 12.13 -0.93
C PHE A 170 -5.61 13.11 0.15
N PRO A 171 -6.24 12.64 1.23
CA PRO A 171 -6.77 13.51 2.29
C PRO A 171 -5.65 13.86 3.28
N PHE A 172 -4.94 14.97 3.03
CA PHE A 172 -3.78 15.39 3.81
C PHE A 172 -4.07 15.67 5.29
N GLU A 173 -5.30 16.05 5.62
CA GLU A 173 -5.71 16.40 6.99
C GLU A 173 -6.02 15.17 7.87
N MET A 174 -6.21 14.00 7.27
CA MET A 174 -6.53 12.77 8.00
C MET A 174 -5.27 12.10 8.54
N HIS A 175 -5.40 11.45 9.71
CA HIS A 175 -4.38 10.53 10.22
C HIS A 175 -4.18 9.34 9.26
N GLN A 176 -3.00 8.74 9.25
CA GLN A 176 -2.67 7.63 8.31
C GLN A 176 -3.66 6.46 8.40
N THR A 177 -4.06 6.07 9.60
CA THR A 177 -5.05 5.02 9.83
C THR A 177 -6.42 5.39 9.27
N GLU A 178 -6.86 6.62 9.49
CA GLU A 178 -8.13 7.14 8.96
C GLU A 178 -8.11 7.18 7.43
N ARG A 179 -6.99 7.58 6.83
CA ARG A 179 -6.82 7.55 5.38
C ARG A 179 -6.94 6.14 4.82
N ALA A 180 -6.33 5.15 5.48
CA ALA A 180 -6.42 3.77 5.06
C ALA A 180 -7.88 3.25 5.14
N LEU A 181 -8.57 3.53 6.24
CA LEU A 181 -9.99 3.20 6.40
C LEU A 181 -10.88 3.94 5.40
N HIS A 182 -10.63 5.23 5.16
CA HIS A 182 -11.33 6.01 4.16
C HIS A 182 -11.17 5.42 2.74
N LEU A 183 -9.97 4.94 2.38
CA LEU A 183 -9.77 4.33 1.06
C LEU A 183 -10.57 3.04 0.90
N VAL A 184 -10.52 2.14 1.88
CA VAL A 184 -11.26 0.87 1.81
C VAL A 184 -12.77 1.06 1.93
N SER A 185 -13.25 2.14 2.57
CA SER A 185 -14.67 2.46 2.60
C SER A 185 -15.25 2.79 1.21
N LYS A 186 -14.40 3.21 0.26
CA LYS A 186 -14.80 3.47 -1.14
C LYS A 186 -15.17 2.22 -1.93
N ILE A 187 -14.90 1.05 -1.36
CA ILE A 187 -15.27 -0.26 -1.90
C ILE A 187 -16.17 -1.04 -0.94
N GLY A 188 -16.89 -0.36 -0.06
CA GLY A 188 -17.90 -0.94 0.83
C GLY A 188 -17.38 -1.41 2.19
N ALA A 189 -16.06 -1.57 2.39
CA ALA A 189 -15.52 -2.04 3.66
C ALA A 189 -15.75 -1.00 4.76
N LYS A 190 -16.55 -1.37 5.78
CA LYS A 190 -16.86 -0.48 6.89
C LYS A 190 -15.67 -0.32 7.84
N PRO A 191 -15.41 0.89 8.35
CA PRO A 191 -14.34 1.10 9.33
C PRO A 191 -14.52 0.24 10.57
N VAL A 192 -13.45 -0.46 10.98
CA VAL A 192 -13.40 -1.18 12.25
C VAL A 192 -12.52 -0.39 13.20
N MET A 193 -13.11 0.16 14.25
CA MET A 193 -12.43 1.07 15.17
C MET A 193 -11.61 0.34 16.26
N SER A 194 -11.86 -0.97 16.51
CA SER A 194 -11.15 -1.71 17.52
C SER A 194 -10.13 -2.67 16.93
N MET A 195 -8.87 -2.45 17.25
CA MET A 195 -7.82 -3.45 17.12
C MET A 195 -7.65 -4.15 18.46
N GLU A 196 -8.34 -5.24 18.67
CA GLU A 196 -7.94 -6.17 19.73
C GLU A 196 -6.66 -6.87 19.30
N THR A 197 -5.54 -6.43 19.84
CA THR A 197 -4.29 -7.17 19.71
C THR A 197 -4.40 -8.38 20.64
N LYS A 198 -4.30 -9.59 20.09
CA LYS A 198 -4.22 -10.83 20.87
C LYS A 198 -2.91 -10.97 21.67
N TRP A 199 -2.20 -9.89 21.87
CA TRP A 199 -1.01 -9.91 22.70
C TRP A 199 -1.42 -10.01 24.16
N ALA A 200 -1.21 -11.18 24.74
CA ALA A 200 -1.26 -11.32 26.18
C ALA A 200 -0.17 -10.43 26.78
N VAL A 201 -0.56 -9.27 27.28
CA VAL A 201 0.34 -8.44 28.09
C VAL A 201 0.53 -9.23 29.39
N LYS A 202 1.66 -9.95 29.50
CA LYS A 202 2.09 -10.47 30.79
C LYS A 202 2.32 -9.25 31.68
N LYS A 203 1.52 -9.10 32.73
CA LYS A 203 1.79 -8.12 33.79
C LYS A 203 3.12 -8.51 34.42
N GLY A 204 4.18 -7.84 34.01
CA GLY A 204 5.52 -7.99 34.57
C GLY A 204 5.85 -6.73 35.38
N GLY A 205 6.66 -6.88 36.42
CA GLY A 205 7.13 -5.76 37.23
C GLY A 205 8.30 -4.99 36.59
N TYR A 206 8.31 -4.78 35.26
CA TYR A 206 9.36 -4.07 34.56
C TYR A 206 8.81 -2.95 33.67
N ILE A 207 9.62 -1.92 33.50
CA ILE A 207 9.35 -0.80 32.59
C ILE A 207 10.28 -0.96 31.39
N VAL A 208 9.73 -0.84 30.16
CA VAL A 208 10.52 -0.84 28.92
C VAL A 208 10.72 0.59 28.47
N LEU A 209 11.99 1.00 28.35
CA LEU A 209 12.37 2.29 27.75
C LEU A 209 12.96 2.01 26.36
N HIS A 210 12.42 2.68 25.34
CA HIS A 210 12.89 2.57 23.95
C HIS A 210 13.29 3.95 23.44
N PRO A 211 14.52 4.43 23.75
CA PRO A 211 14.98 5.77 23.34
C PRO A 211 15.49 5.81 21.90
N GLY A 212 15.66 4.67 21.27
CA GLY A 212 16.26 4.54 19.94
C GLY A 212 15.33 4.91 18.79
N THR A 213 15.90 5.53 17.76
CA THR A 213 15.24 5.82 16.49
C THR A 213 16.27 5.81 15.36
N ILE A 214 15.82 5.49 14.13
CA ILE A 214 16.69 5.55 12.94
C ILE A 214 17.06 6.99 12.57
N ASP A 215 16.19 7.95 12.87
CA ASP A 215 16.39 9.37 12.58
C ASP A 215 16.89 10.08 13.84
N SER A 216 18.16 10.50 13.85
CA SER A 216 18.80 11.18 14.99
C SER A 216 18.03 12.41 15.49
N ARG A 217 17.24 13.05 14.62
CA ARG A 217 16.38 14.21 14.98
C ARG A 217 15.18 13.82 15.85
N ARG A 218 14.87 12.55 15.96
CA ARG A 218 13.75 11.98 16.74
C ARG A 218 14.25 11.17 17.95
N GLY A 219 15.55 11.13 18.18
CA GLY A 219 16.15 10.55 19.38
C GLY A 219 15.87 11.42 20.59
N TRP A 220 15.88 10.79 21.73
CA TRP A 220 15.77 11.44 23.03
C TRP A 220 17.13 11.98 23.43
#